data_76be1d23544d1b20726e1b4e068ed6c6
#
_entry.id   76be1d23544d1b20726e1b4e068ed6c6
#
_cell.length_a   1.000
_cell.length_b   1.000
_cell.length_c   1.000
_cell.angle_alpha   90.00
_cell.angle_beta   90.00
_cell.angle_gamma   90.00
#
_symmetry.space_group_name_H-M   'P 1'
#
loop_
_entity.id
_entity.type
_entity.pdbx_description
1 polymer ?
#
loop_
_entity_poly.entity_id
_entity_poly.type
_entity_poly.pdbx_seq_one_letter_code
_entity_poly.pdbx_strand_id
1 'polypeptide(L)'
;EYYQKLGYALQKNKKYAEAIDAYLKADTLKPDNIWNNRHLAICYRLNRNYQAALSYYKKVEEATPEDTNVIFHIGSCLAELGQYEEAANYFFKLDFIESNCIKAWRGIGWCSFISRKYEQAMKYYEKIIEQKPLAIDYMNAGHVAWTMGDIQKATALYGKSITANGNRERFLEMFRKDKEALLKQGIQEEDIPLMLDLL
;
A
#
# COMPACT_ATOMS: atom_id res chain seq x y z
N GLU A 1 -23.46 -19.33 11.97
CA GLU A 1 -22.35 -20.26 11.77
C GLU A 1 -22.29 -20.79 10.31
N TYR A 2 -23.41 -21.28 9.71
CA TYR A 2 -23.40 -21.78 8.34
C TYR A 2 -22.87 -20.73 7.34
N TYR A 3 -23.43 -19.53 7.33
CA TYR A 3 -23.01 -18.48 6.40
C TYR A 3 -21.58 -18.00 6.63
N GLN A 4 -21.07 -18.04 7.84
CA GLN A 4 -19.65 -17.73 8.12
C GLN A 4 -18.73 -18.80 7.51
N LYS A 5 -19.06 -20.09 7.65
CA LYS A 5 -18.29 -21.17 7.02
C LYS A 5 -18.35 -21.10 5.50
N LEU A 6 -19.54 -20.82 4.95
CA LEU A 6 -19.70 -20.63 3.50
C LEU A 6 -18.87 -19.45 3.00
N GLY A 7 -18.97 -18.27 3.66
CA GLY A 7 -18.17 -17.09 3.32
C GLY A 7 -16.68 -17.36 3.36
N TYR A 8 -16.21 -18.08 4.38
CA TYR A 8 -14.79 -18.44 4.50
C TYR A 8 -14.32 -19.36 3.37
N ALA A 9 -15.12 -20.38 3.01
CA ALA A 9 -14.80 -21.26 1.89
C ALA A 9 -14.74 -20.49 0.55
N LEU A 10 -15.70 -19.58 0.31
CA LEU A 10 -15.73 -18.73 -0.87
C LEU A 10 -14.51 -17.76 -0.92
N GLN A 11 -14.17 -17.15 0.22
CA GLN A 11 -12.98 -16.29 0.35
C GLN A 11 -11.70 -17.06 0.02
N LYS A 12 -11.53 -18.28 0.52
CA LYS A 12 -10.37 -19.14 0.20
C LYS A 12 -10.29 -19.47 -1.28
N ASN A 13 -11.42 -19.61 -1.95
CA ASN A 13 -11.53 -19.80 -3.40
C ASN A 13 -11.46 -18.49 -4.20
N LYS A 14 -11.11 -17.34 -3.55
CA LYS A 14 -11.00 -16.00 -4.16
C LYS A 14 -12.32 -15.47 -4.77
N LYS A 15 -13.46 -16.05 -4.42
CA LYS A 15 -14.79 -15.61 -4.82
C LYS A 15 -15.29 -14.52 -3.86
N TYR A 16 -14.64 -13.35 -3.91
CA TYR A 16 -14.83 -12.32 -2.87
C TYR A 16 -16.23 -11.72 -2.85
N ALA A 17 -16.87 -11.52 -4.00
CA ALA A 17 -18.23 -11.00 -4.07
C ALA A 17 -19.24 -11.98 -3.41
N GLU A 18 -19.19 -13.26 -3.77
CA GLU A 18 -20.03 -14.30 -3.17
C GLU A 18 -19.75 -14.46 -1.65
N ALA A 19 -18.49 -14.32 -1.25
CA ALA A 19 -18.10 -14.36 0.16
C ALA A 19 -18.71 -13.19 0.96
N ILE A 20 -18.72 -11.99 0.39
CA ILE A 20 -19.33 -10.80 0.98
C ILE A 20 -20.83 -11.07 1.23
N ASP A 21 -21.56 -11.59 0.24
CA ASP A 21 -22.99 -11.90 0.38
C ASP A 21 -23.25 -12.90 1.51
N ALA A 22 -22.40 -13.94 1.62
CA ALA A 22 -22.51 -14.91 2.69
C ALA A 22 -22.23 -14.28 4.07
N TYR A 23 -21.19 -13.47 4.18
CA TYR A 23 -20.86 -12.79 5.44
C TYR A 23 -21.90 -11.74 5.85
N LEU A 24 -22.52 -11.02 4.88
CA LEU A 24 -23.63 -10.11 5.17
C LEU A 24 -24.85 -10.83 5.70
N LYS A 25 -25.17 -12.02 5.17
CA LYS A 25 -26.22 -12.90 5.73
C LYS A 25 -25.88 -13.37 7.15
N ALA A 26 -24.60 -13.65 7.41
CA ALA A 26 -24.15 -13.99 8.76
C ALA A 26 -24.31 -12.79 9.72
N ASP A 27 -24.01 -11.58 9.26
CA ASP A 27 -24.11 -10.35 10.03
C ASP A 27 -25.56 -10.01 10.39
N THR A 28 -26.49 -10.22 9.46
CA THR A 28 -27.95 -10.06 9.72
C THR A 28 -28.45 -10.99 10.84
N LEU A 29 -27.89 -12.19 10.94
CA LEU A 29 -28.29 -13.17 11.96
C LEU A 29 -27.60 -12.95 13.31
N LYS A 30 -26.40 -12.43 13.32
CA LYS A 30 -25.61 -12.09 14.50
C LYS A 30 -24.79 -10.85 14.21
N PRO A 31 -25.36 -9.65 14.43
CA PRO A 31 -24.67 -8.38 14.20
C PRO A 31 -23.43 -8.22 15.05
N ASP A 32 -22.50 -7.36 14.57
CA ASP A 32 -21.31 -6.93 15.26
C ASP A 32 -20.34 -8.04 15.71
N ASN A 33 -20.38 -9.17 15.01
CA ASN A 33 -19.43 -10.23 15.22
C ASN A 33 -18.05 -9.82 14.65
N ILE A 34 -17.06 -9.59 15.53
CA ILE A 34 -15.72 -9.09 15.17
C ILE A 34 -15.03 -9.98 14.14
N TRP A 35 -15.13 -11.31 14.27
CA TRP A 35 -14.58 -12.25 13.29
C TRP A 35 -15.23 -12.04 11.91
N ASN A 36 -16.55 -11.90 11.86
CA ASN A 36 -17.30 -11.67 10.63
C ASN A 36 -16.93 -10.31 10.00
N ASN A 37 -16.87 -9.24 10.82
CA ASN A 37 -16.46 -7.91 10.37
C ASN A 37 -15.06 -7.92 9.78
N ARG A 38 -14.12 -8.65 10.41
CA ARG A 38 -12.75 -8.79 9.88
C ARG A 38 -12.75 -9.45 8.50
N HIS A 39 -13.51 -10.51 8.30
CA HIS A 39 -13.58 -11.22 7.03
C HIS A 39 -14.31 -10.42 5.95
N LEU A 40 -15.36 -9.66 6.30
CA LEU A 40 -16.00 -8.69 5.42
C LEU A 40 -15.00 -7.63 4.95
N ALA A 41 -14.25 -7.03 5.88
CA ALA A 41 -13.23 -6.04 5.57
C ALA A 41 -12.19 -6.59 4.58
N ILE A 42 -11.69 -7.80 4.82
CA ILE A 42 -10.73 -8.48 3.93
C ILE A 42 -11.34 -8.69 2.53
N CYS A 43 -12.58 -9.22 2.45
CA CYS A 43 -13.22 -9.50 1.17
C CYS A 43 -13.51 -8.21 0.39
N TYR A 44 -14.02 -7.16 1.05
CA TYR A 44 -14.23 -5.86 0.41
C TYR A 44 -12.91 -5.27 -0.12
N ARG A 45 -11.83 -5.31 0.65
CA ARG A 45 -10.51 -4.84 0.22
C ARG A 45 -9.99 -5.62 -1.00
N LEU A 46 -10.09 -6.95 -0.98
CA LEU A 46 -9.67 -7.80 -2.09
C LEU A 46 -10.55 -7.63 -3.33
N ASN A 47 -11.81 -7.21 -3.13
CA ASN A 47 -12.74 -6.83 -4.19
C ASN A 47 -12.62 -5.35 -4.60
N ARG A 48 -11.60 -4.63 -4.12
CA ARG A 48 -11.30 -3.22 -4.37
C ARG A 48 -12.37 -2.22 -3.91
N ASN A 49 -13.30 -2.63 -3.07
CA ASN A 49 -14.24 -1.71 -2.42
C ASN A 49 -13.60 -1.20 -1.11
N TYR A 50 -12.65 -0.28 -1.24
CA TYR A 50 -11.85 0.21 -0.12
C TYR A 50 -12.68 1.00 0.90
N GLN A 51 -13.73 1.70 0.48
CA GLN A 51 -14.60 2.45 1.38
C GLN A 51 -15.37 1.50 2.32
N ALA A 52 -15.97 0.44 1.78
CA ALA A 52 -16.65 -0.56 2.60
C ALA A 52 -15.65 -1.32 3.49
N ALA A 53 -14.49 -1.70 2.94
CA ALA A 53 -13.43 -2.33 3.71
C ALA A 53 -13.00 -1.50 4.92
N LEU A 54 -12.78 -0.19 4.72
CA LEU A 54 -12.42 0.76 5.76
C LEU A 54 -13.46 0.80 6.88
N SER A 55 -14.76 0.87 6.53
CA SER A 55 -15.85 0.87 7.51
C SER A 55 -15.82 -0.38 8.40
N TYR A 56 -15.64 -1.56 7.83
CA TYR A 56 -15.57 -2.80 8.60
C TYR A 56 -14.26 -2.94 9.38
N TYR A 57 -13.11 -2.50 8.83
CA TYR A 57 -11.86 -2.48 9.59
C TYR A 57 -11.94 -1.55 10.80
N LYS A 58 -12.60 -0.39 10.70
CA LYS A 58 -12.79 0.51 11.84
C LYS A 58 -13.62 -0.14 12.95
N LYS A 59 -14.67 -0.89 12.63
CA LYS A 59 -15.40 -1.70 13.63
C LYS A 59 -14.51 -2.74 14.33
N VAL A 60 -13.56 -3.34 13.60
CA VAL A 60 -12.60 -4.28 14.18
C VAL A 60 -11.58 -3.54 15.05
N GLU A 61 -11.11 -2.36 14.64
CA GLU A 61 -10.17 -1.53 15.39
C GLU A 61 -10.76 -1.11 16.75
N GLU A 62 -12.04 -0.76 16.82
CA GLU A 62 -12.72 -0.41 18.08
C GLU A 62 -12.61 -1.53 19.12
N ALA A 63 -12.67 -2.78 18.69
CA ALA A 63 -12.55 -3.95 19.58
C ALA A 63 -11.10 -4.41 19.80
N THR A 64 -10.21 -4.11 18.86
CA THR A 64 -8.80 -4.54 18.86
C THR A 64 -7.88 -3.41 18.41
N PRO A 65 -7.70 -2.32 19.19
CA PRO A 65 -7.06 -1.09 18.74
C PRO A 65 -5.54 -1.21 18.47
N GLU A 66 -4.92 -2.28 18.95
CA GLU A 66 -3.49 -2.55 18.74
C GLU A 66 -3.21 -3.68 17.75
N ASP A 67 -4.25 -4.17 17.06
CA ASP A 67 -4.04 -5.18 16.00
C ASP A 67 -3.30 -4.56 14.81
N THR A 68 -2.02 -4.86 14.71
CA THR A 68 -1.10 -4.30 13.72
C THR A 68 -1.50 -4.63 12.28
N ASN A 69 -2.19 -5.77 12.04
CA ASN A 69 -2.71 -6.10 10.73
C ASN A 69 -3.91 -5.22 10.36
N VAL A 70 -4.79 -4.96 11.32
CA VAL A 70 -5.94 -4.06 11.12
C VAL A 70 -5.45 -2.64 10.85
N ILE A 71 -4.54 -2.12 11.67
CA ILE A 71 -3.90 -0.81 11.50
C ILE A 71 -3.29 -0.68 10.09
N PHE A 72 -2.50 -1.68 9.68
CA PHE A 72 -1.90 -1.72 8.34
C PHE A 72 -2.95 -1.66 7.23
N HIS A 73 -4.02 -2.45 7.34
CA HIS A 73 -5.04 -2.50 6.31
C HIS A 73 -5.91 -1.24 6.26
N ILE A 74 -6.15 -0.58 7.40
CA ILE A 74 -6.80 0.74 7.42
C ILE A 74 -5.93 1.75 6.67
N GLY A 75 -4.65 1.86 7.00
CA GLY A 75 -3.71 2.74 6.30
C GLY A 75 -3.68 2.46 4.79
N SER A 76 -3.65 1.19 4.41
CA SER A 76 -3.67 0.79 3.00
C SER A 76 -4.97 1.19 2.29
N CYS A 77 -6.14 0.98 2.91
CA CYS A 77 -7.42 1.40 2.33
C CYS A 77 -7.52 2.93 2.17
N LEU A 78 -7.04 3.68 3.16
CA LEU A 78 -6.99 5.14 3.12
C LEU A 78 -6.09 5.64 1.98
N ALA A 79 -4.92 5.02 1.78
CA ALA A 79 -4.02 5.34 0.68
C ALA A 79 -4.66 5.09 -0.69
N GLU A 80 -5.37 3.96 -0.85
CA GLU A 80 -6.11 3.64 -2.08
C GLU A 80 -7.28 4.60 -2.34
N LEU A 81 -7.85 5.20 -1.28
CA LEU A 81 -8.87 6.24 -1.36
C LEU A 81 -8.29 7.65 -1.56
N GLY A 82 -6.96 7.79 -1.68
CA GLY A 82 -6.29 9.07 -1.84
C GLY A 82 -6.16 9.90 -0.56
N GLN A 83 -6.50 9.34 0.60
CA GLN A 83 -6.44 9.99 1.92
C GLN A 83 -5.05 9.81 2.54
N TYR A 84 -4.01 10.30 1.86
CA TYR A 84 -2.60 10.00 2.16
C TYR A 84 -2.13 10.49 3.52
N GLU A 85 -2.63 11.62 4.01
CA GLU A 85 -2.24 12.14 5.33
C GLU A 85 -2.78 11.25 6.45
N GLU A 86 -4.05 10.84 6.37
CA GLU A 86 -4.65 9.94 7.35
C GLU A 86 -3.99 8.54 7.26
N ALA A 87 -3.73 8.04 6.04
CA ALA A 87 -3.00 6.80 5.81
C ALA A 87 -1.62 6.81 6.49
N ALA A 88 -0.86 7.90 6.34
CA ALA A 88 0.45 8.06 6.96
C ALA A 88 0.36 7.97 8.49
N ASN A 89 -0.66 8.56 9.11
CA ASN A 89 -0.85 8.47 10.57
C ASN A 89 -1.05 7.02 11.03
N TYR A 90 -1.78 6.20 10.28
CA TYR A 90 -1.93 4.77 10.57
C TYR A 90 -0.61 4.01 10.40
N PHE A 91 0.18 4.33 9.38
CA PHE A 91 1.50 3.71 9.22
C PHE A 91 2.50 4.16 10.29
N PHE A 92 2.44 5.41 10.76
CA PHE A 92 3.23 5.85 11.93
C PHE A 92 2.80 5.14 13.22
N LYS A 93 1.47 4.96 13.46
CA LYS A 93 0.96 4.16 14.57
C LYS A 93 1.51 2.73 14.52
N LEU A 94 1.53 2.14 13.31
CA LEU A 94 2.08 0.80 13.10
C LEU A 94 3.58 0.74 13.41
N ASP A 95 4.38 1.70 12.91
CA ASP A 95 5.83 1.77 13.15
C ASP A 95 6.16 1.97 14.64
N PHE A 96 5.30 2.67 15.37
CA PHE A 96 5.42 2.84 16.81
C PHE A 96 5.16 1.54 17.57
N ILE A 97 4.16 0.75 17.19
CA ILE A 97 3.80 -0.52 17.83
C ILE A 97 4.80 -1.62 17.44
N GLU A 98 5.10 -1.76 16.16
CA GLU A 98 6.06 -2.72 15.62
C GLU A 98 7.37 -2.00 15.23
N SER A 99 8.37 -1.99 16.11
CA SER A 99 9.68 -1.39 15.79
C SER A 99 10.31 -2.03 14.54
N ASN A 100 10.88 -1.19 13.68
CA ASN A 100 11.50 -1.60 12.42
C ASN A 100 10.53 -2.28 11.41
N CYS A 101 9.32 -1.80 11.38
CA CYS A 101 8.26 -2.35 10.53
C CYS A 101 8.41 -1.87 9.07
N ILE A 102 9.10 -2.65 8.23
CA ILE A 102 9.35 -2.31 6.81
C ILE A 102 8.03 -2.04 6.04
N LYS A 103 6.95 -2.78 6.34
CA LYS A 103 5.64 -2.54 5.70
C LYS A 103 5.06 -1.16 6.05
N ALA A 104 5.28 -0.70 7.29
CA ALA A 104 4.90 0.64 7.71
C ALA A 104 5.76 1.70 7.00
N TRP A 105 7.08 1.50 6.93
CA TRP A 105 7.99 2.43 6.26
C TRP A 105 7.66 2.60 4.78
N ARG A 106 7.29 1.52 4.07
CA ARG A 106 6.80 1.62 2.68
C ARG A 106 5.56 2.50 2.56
N GLY A 107 4.61 2.31 3.48
CA GLY A 107 3.39 3.14 3.53
C GLY A 107 3.71 4.61 3.83
N ILE A 108 4.56 4.88 4.84
CA ILE A 108 4.99 6.24 5.18
C ILE A 108 5.73 6.89 4.01
N GLY A 109 6.68 6.16 3.40
CA GLY A 109 7.47 6.66 2.28
C GLY A 109 6.60 7.06 1.10
N TRP A 110 5.67 6.19 0.69
CA TRP A 110 4.77 6.47 -0.42
C TRP A 110 3.80 7.62 -0.13
N CYS A 111 3.12 7.60 1.04
CA CYS A 111 2.22 8.67 1.43
C CYS A 111 2.94 10.01 1.54
N SER A 112 4.17 10.02 2.06
CA SER A 112 5.00 11.22 2.13
C SER A 112 5.37 11.75 0.74
N PHE A 113 5.74 10.86 -0.19
CA PHE A 113 6.03 11.23 -1.57
C PHE A 113 4.83 11.89 -2.26
N ILE A 114 3.65 11.27 -2.18
CA ILE A 114 2.44 11.81 -2.79
C ILE A 114 2.02 13.16 -2.14
N SER A 115 2.28 13.30 -0.83
CA SER A 115 2.03 14.54 -0.08
C SER A 115 3.15 15.59 -0.21
N ARG A 116 4.08 15.41 -1.13
CA ARG A 116 5.22 16.31 -1.42
C ARG A 116 6.20 16.53 -0.24
N LYS A 117 6.23 15.60 0.71
CA LYS A 117 7.17 15.57 1.85
C LYS A 117 8.39 14.72 1.47
N TYR A 118 9.14 15.20 0.48
CA TYR A 118 10.18 14.41 -0.22
C TYR A 118 11.33 13.97 0.69
N GLU A 119 11.81 14.85 1.58
CA GLU A 119 12.87 14.51 2.53
C GLU A 119 12.41 13.39 3.48
N GLN A 120 11.15 13.45 3.94
CA GLN A 120 10.57 12.39 4.77
C GLN A 120 10.45 11.08 3.98
N ALA A 121 9.97 11.14 2.75
CA ALA A 121 9.86 9.98 1.87
C ALA A 121 11.23 9.32 1.66
N MET A 122 12.26 10.11 1.30
CA MET A 122 13.62 9.62 1.10
C MET A 122 14.19 8.99 2.36
N LYS A 123 14.03 9.62 3.54
CA LYS A 123 14.48 9.08 4.82
C LYS A 123 13.92 7.67 5.09
N TYR A 124 12.64 7.42 4.78
CA TYR A 124 12.04 6.10 5.01
C TYR A 124 12.47 5.08 3.97
N TYR A 125 12.64 5.47 2.69
CA TYR A 125 13.19 4.57 1.69
C TYR A 125 14.66 4.22 1.96
N GLU A 126 15.47 5.15 2.44
CA GLU A 126 16.85 4.86 2.85
C GLU A 126 16.89 3.82 3.98
N LYS A 127 16.06 3.96 5.01
CA LYS A 127 15.92 2.93 6.07
C LYS A 127 15.57 1.54 5.52
N ILE A 128 14.69 1.47 4.51
CA ILE A 128 14.33 0.21 3.86
C ILE A 128 15.53 -0.37 3.10
N ILE A 129 16.24 0.50 2.36
CA ILE A 129 17.39 0.10 1.52
C ILE A 129 18.54 -0.45 2.37
N GLU A 130 18.71 0.01 3.59
CA GLU A 130 19.71 -0.50 4.54
C GLU A 130 19.39 -1.89 5.10
N GLN A 131 18.15 -2.39 4.93
CA GLN A 131 17.75 -3.68 5.49
C GLN A 131 17.51 -4.73 4.39
N LYS A 132 16.27 -4.92 3.97
CA LYS A 132 15.87 -5.91 2.93
C LYS A 132 15.02 -5.24 1.86
N PRO A 133 15.61 -4.42 1.00
CA PRO A 133 14.88 -3.74 -0.05
C PRO A 133 14.38 -4.71 -1.12
N LEU A 134 13.19 -4.42 -1.63
CA LEU A 134 12.66 -5.01 -2.85
C LEU A 134 12.93 -4.07 -4.04
N ALA A 135 12.78 -4.57 -5.25
CA ALA A 135 12.91 -3.75 -6.46
C ALA A 135 12.03 -2.49 -6.43
N ILE A 136 10.80 -2.61 -5.92
CA ILE A 136 9.86 -1.49 -5.78
C ILE A 136 10.39 -0.40 -4.82
N ASP A 137 11.14 -0.77 -3.79
CA ASP A 137 11.66 0.20 -2.82
C ASP A 137 12.74 1.09 -3.45
N TYR A 138 13.62 0.49 -4.27
CA TYR A 138 14.58 1.23 -5.06
C TYR A 138 13.90 2.13 -6.10
N MET A 139 12.85 1.63 -6.78
CA MET A 139 12.11 2.41 -7.76
C MET A 139 11.46 3.64 -7.12
N ASN A 140 10.76 3.45 -6.00
CA ASN A 140 10.09 4.55 -5.29
C ASN A 140 11.09 5.56 -4.73
N ALA A 141 12.24 5.12 -4.20
CA ALA A 141 13.33 6.01 -3.81
C ALA A 141 13.88 6.80 -5.03
N GLY A 142 13.96 6.15 -6.18
CA GLY A 142 14.32 6.80 -7.46
C GLY A 142 13.32 7.87 -7.88
N HIS A 143 12.02 7.61 -7.72
CA HIS A 143 10.97 8.61 -7.96
C HIS A 143 11.13 9.84 -7.07
N VAL A 144 11.41 9.64 -5.78
CA VAL A 144 11.67 10.73 -4.84
C VAL A 144 12.92 11.52 -5.27
N ALA A 145 14.03 10.84 -5.54
CA ALA A 145 15.28 11.48 -5.96
C ALA A 145 15.09 12.31 -7.24
N TRP A 146 14.38 11.75 -8.24
CA TRP A 146 14.09 12.46 -9.49
C TRP A 146 13.26 13.72 -9.24
N THR A 147 12.21 13.61 -8.45
CA THR A 147 11.34 14.76 -8.11
C THR A 147 12.10 15.85 -7.34
N MET A 148 13.11 15.47 -6.56
CA MET A 148 14.03 16.42 -5.89
C MET A 148 15.10 17.00 -6.83
N GLY A 149 15.16 16.57 -8.10
CA GLY A 149 16.13 17.03 -9.10
C GLY A 149 17.48 16.30 -9.05
N ASP A 150 17.64 15.28 -8.21
CA ASP A 150 18.86 14.48 -8.14
C ASP A 150 18.82 13.34 -9.15
N ILE A 151 19.12 13.69 -10.43
CA ILE A 151 19.09 12.77 -11.56
C ILE A 151 20.10 11.63 -11.38
N GLN A 152 21.27 11.93 -10.83
CA GLN A 152 22.32 10.93 -10.62
C GLN A 152 21.88 9.87 -9.58
N LYS A 153 21.31 10.30 -8.47
CA LYS A 153 20.77 9.38 -7.45
C LYS A 153 19.57 8.59 -8.00
N ALA A 154 18.70 9.25 -8.77
CA ALA A 154 17.54 8.61 -9.36
C ALA A 154 17.93 7.47 -10.32
N THR A 155 18.85 7.73 -11.27
CA THR A 155 19.34 6.72 -12.22
C THR A 155 20.05 5.56 -11.51
N ALA A 156 20.87 5.84 -10.50
CA ALA A 156 21.53 4.82 -9.69
C ALA A 156 20.51 3.92 -8.96
N LEU A 157 19.44 4.50 -8.40
CA LEU A 157 18.38 3.76 -7.71
C LEU A 157 17.52 2.95 -8.70
N TYR A 158 17.18 3.49 -9.85
CA TYR A 158 16.48 2.75 -10.91
C TYR A 158 17.32 1.58 -11.43
N GLY A 159 18.63 1.77 -11.63
CA GLY A 159 19.55 0.69 -11.98
C GLY A 159 19.54 -0.46 -10.95
N LYS A 160 19.52 -0.14 -9.65
CA LYS A 160 19.36 -1.14 -8.58
C LYS A 160 17.99 -1.83 -8.64
N SER A 161 16.91 -1.09 -8.97
CA SER A 161 15.58 -1.67 -9.14
C SER A 161 15.55 -2.65 -10.31
N ILE A 162 16.15 -2.32 -11.45
CA ILE A 162 16.26 -3.20 -12.62
C ILE A 162 17.00 -4.49 -12.24
N THR A 163 18.15 -4.36 -11.57
CA THR A 163 18.94 -5.50 -11.11
C THR A 163 18.14 -6.40 -10.16
N ALA A 164 17.46 -5.82 -9.18
CA ALA A 164 16.64 -6.55 -8.23
C ALA A 164 15.41 -7.22 -8.86
N ASN A 165 14.87 -6.69 -9.95
CA ASN A 165 13.79 -7.30 -10.74
C ASN A 165 14.27 -8.43 -11.67
N GLY A 166 15.56 -8.50 -11.93
CA GLY A 166 16.17 -9.45 -12.86
C GLY A 166 16.08 -9.06 -14.34
N ASN A 167 15.25 -8.09 -14.73
CA ASN A 167 15.20 -7.54 -16.08
C ASN A 167 14.58 -6.14 -16.12
N ARG A 168 14.89 -5.41 -17.19
CA ARG A 168 14.39 -4.05 -17.45
C ARG A 168 12.89 -4.00 -17.77
N GLU A 169 12.35 -5.03 -18.39
CA GLU A 169 10.94 -5.06 -18.79
C GLU A 169 9.99 -5.04 -17.60
N ARG A 170 10.27 -5.84 -16.56
CA ARG A 170 9.52 -5.80 -15.29
C ARG A 170 9.61 -4.45 -14.59
N PHE A 171 10.79 -3.83 -14.63
CA PHE A 171 10.93 -2.47 -14.11
C PHE A 171 10.02 -1.49 -14.86
N LEU A 172 10.01 -1.54 -16.21
CA LEU A 172 9.16 -0.68 -17.03
C LEU A 172 7.65 -0.91 -16.77
N GLU A 173 7.24 -2.15 -16.55
CA GLU A 173 5.85 -2.46 -16.18
C GLU A 173 5.45 -1.83 -14.85
N MET A 174 6.34 -1.85 -13.86
CA MET A 174 6.12 -1.21 -12.56
C MET A 174 6.12 0.32 -12.71
N PHE A 175 7.10 0.87 -13.39
CA PHE A 175 7.27 2.31 -13.60
C PHE A 175 6.04 2.95 -14.29
N ARG A 176 5.47 2.27 -15.31
CA ARG A 176 4.27 2.75 -16.01
C ARG A 176 3.06 2.93 -15.10
N LYS A 177 2.94 2.14 -14.03
CA LYS A 177 1.85 2.27 -13.05
C LYS A 177 1.95 3.55 -12.23
N ASP A 178 3.18 4.01 -12.00
CA ASP A 178 3.45 5.19 -11.19
C ASP A 178 3.59 6.48 -12.01
N LYS A 179 3.48 6.38 -13.36
CA LYS A 179 3.60 7.54 -14.27
C LYS A 179 2.69 8.70 -13.84
N GLU A 180 1.42 8.40 -13.58
CA GLU A 180 0.45 9.43 -13.16
C GLU A 180 0.86 10.12 -11.85
N ALA A 181 1.42 9.36 -10.91
CA ALA A 181 1.92 9.91 -9.66
C ALA A 181 3.10 10.86 -9.91
N LEU A 182 4.05 10.49 -10.77
CA LEU A 182 5.19 11.32 -11.15
C LEU A 182 4.75 12.64 -11.81
N LEU A 183 3.81 12.59 -12.74
CA LEU A 183 3.26 13.79 -13.38
C LEU A 183 2.62 14.73 -12.35
N LYS A 184 1.87 14.19 -11.39
CA LYS A 184 1.30 14.98 -10.27
C LYS A 184 2.35 15.60 -9.35
N GLN A 185 3.55 15.01 -9.29
CA GLN A 185 4.68 15.57 -8.55
C GLN A 185 5.48 16.61 -9.34
N GLY A 186 5.13 16.87 -10.60
CA GLY A 186 5.73 17.93 -11.42
C GLY A 186 6.78 17.44 -12.42
N ILE A 187 7.00 16.12 -12.55
CA ILE A 187 7.78 15.55 -13.65
C ILE A 187 7.04 15.83 -14.96
N GLN A 188 7.74 16.33 -15.97
CA GLN A 188 7.14 16.56 -17.28
C GLN A 188 7.04 15.25 -18.07
N GLU A 189 6.02 15.12 -18.92
CA GLU A 189 5.80 13.89 -19.67
C GLU A 189 6.94 13.60 -20.66
N GLU A 190 7.51 14.65 -21.25
CA GLU A 190 8.65 14.61 -22.15
C GLU A 190 9.97 14.18 -21.46
N ASP A 191 10.11 14.37 -20.14
CA ASP A 191 11.30 13.95 -19.41
C ASP A 191 11.31 12.44 -19.14
N ILE A 192 10.17 11.77 -19.22
CA ILE A 192 10.08 10.33 -18.91
C ILE A 192 10.90 9.48 -19.88
N PRO A 193 10.78 9.64 -21.22
CA PRO A 193 11.64 8.92 -22.15
C PRO A 193 13.13 9.20 -21.91
N LEU A 194 13.49 10.46 -21.68
CA LEU A 194 14.86 10.86 -21.44
C LEU A 194 15.46 10.18 -20.19
N MET A 195 14.70 10.12 -19.10
CA MET A 195 15.12 9.39 -17.90
C MET A 195 15.29 7.90 -18.17
N LEU A 196 14.37 7.29 -18.94
CA LEU A 196 14.45 5.85 -19.24
C LEU A 196 15.60 5.51 -20.20
N ASP A 197 16.04 6.45 -21.05
CA ASP A 197 17.17 6.28 -21.95
C ASP A 197 18.52 6.31 -21.21
N LEU A 198 18.56 6.86 -19.98
CA LEU A 198 19.73 6.84 -19.11
C LEU A 198 19.94 5.48 -18.38
N LEU A 199 18.98 4.55 -18.48
CA LEU A 199 18.97 3.25 -17.77
C LEU A 199 19.31 2.08 -18.72
#